data_55ce6bb654fb1b5185fa0c9e25362a9e
#
_entry.id   55ce6bb654fb1b5185fa0c9e25362a9e
#
_cell.length_a   1.000
_cell.length_b   1.000
_cell.length_c   1.000
_cell.angle_alpha   90.00
_cell.angle_beta   90.00
_cell.angle_gamma   90.00
#
_symmetry.space_group_name_H-M   'P 1'
#
loop_
_entity.id
_entity.type
_entity.pdbx_description
1 polymer ?
#
loop_
_entity_poly.entity_id
_entity_poly.type
_entity_poly.pdbx_seq_one_letter_code
_entity_poly.pdbx_strand_id
1 'polypeptide(L)'
;MDVLWDDGGWASPTQVRGRLSREVAPTTVGTVLTRLFEKGRVERRRQGKAFQYRAVDTREEHVASRMEEALEGSHDRPVALLEFVDRLPPDDRSRLRRILGL
;
A
#
# COMPACT_ATOMS: atom_id res chain seq x y z
N MET A 1 -4.01 -5.19 3.41
CA MET A 1 -4.11 -3.92 2.67
C MET A 1 -4.73 -4.06 1.29
N ASP A 2 -4.49 -5.13 0.56
CA ASP A 2 -5.05 -5.29 -0.80
C ASP A 2 -6.57 -5.13 -0.86
N VAL A 3 -7.29 -5.72 0.08
CA VAL A 3 -8.75 -5.62 0.14
C VAL A 3 -9.21 -4.17 0.32
N LEU A 4 -8.54 -3.42 1.19
CA LEU A 4 -8.88 -2.02 1.45
C LEU A 4 -8.55 -1.10 0.27
N TRP A 5 -7.45 -1.38 -0.43
CA TRP A 5 -7.09 -0.62 -1.63
C TRP A 5 -8.07 -0.88 -2.77
N ASP A 6 -8.46 -2.14 -2.97
CA ASP A 6 -9.39 -2.52 -4.04
C ASP A 6 -10.79 -1.93 -3.83
N ASP A 7 -11.24 -1.88 -2.58
CA ASP A 7 -12.55 -1.37 -2.23
C ASP A 7 -12.62 0.17 -2.26
N GLY A 8 -11.55 0.82 -1.83
CA GLY A 8 -11.45 2.29 -1.79
C GLY A 8 -12.34 2.98 -0.78
N GLY A 9 -13.23 2.26 -0.11
CA GLY A 9 -14.19 2.79 0.85
C GLY A 9 -14.01 2.22 2.24
N TRP A 10 -14.97 2.51 3.11
CA TRP A 10 -14.99 2.01 4.48
C TRP A 10 -15.44 0.55 4.51
N ALA A 11 -14.75 -0.27 5.28
CA ALA A 11 -15.08 -1.69 5.45
C ALA A 11 -14.95 -2.11 6.90
N SER A 12 -15.90 -2.92 7.36
CA SER A 12 -15.82 -3.56 8.68
C SER A 12 -14.87 -4.75 8.63
N PRO A 13 -14.38 -5.23 9.79
CA PRO A 13 -13.58 -6.45 9.83
C PRO A 13 -14.27 -7.65 9.18
N THR A 14 -15.58 -7.79 9.36
CA THR A 14 -16.36 -8.86 8.75
C THR A 14 -16.37 -8.75 7.22
N GLN A 15 -16.52 -7.53 6.69
CA GLN A 15 -16.48 -7.29 5.24
C GLN A 15 -15.09 -7.57 4.67
N VAL A 16 -14.03 -7.15 5.37
CA VAL A 16 -12.65 -7.44 4.95
C VAL A 16 -12.42 -8.94 4.91
N ARG A 17 -12.83 -9.64 5.95
CA ARG A 17 -12.70 -11.10 6.05
C ARG A 17 -13.42 -11.81 4.91
N GLY A 18 -14.62 -11.36 4.55
CA GLY A 18 -15.40 -11.94 3.46
C GLY A 18 -14.79 -11.75 2.08
N ARG A 19 -13.90 -10.80 1.91
CA ARG A 19 -13.23 -10.49 0.63
C ARG A 19 -11.84 -11.09 0.50
N LEU A 20 -11.34 -11.73 1.55
CA LEU A 20 -10.05 -12.41 1.50
C LEU A 20 -10.15 -13.66 0.64
N SER A 21 -9.08 -13.95 -0.10
CA SER A 21 -9.01 -15.11 -0.99
C SER A 21 -8.88 -16.43 -0.25
N ARG A 22 -8.60 -16.39 1.06
CA ARG A 22 -8.50 -17.57 1.93
C ARG A 22 -9.26 -17.33 3.21
N GLU A 23 -9.62 -18.42 3.87
CA GLU A 23 -10.29 -18.37 5.15
C GLU A 23 -9.32 -17.93 6.26
N VAL A 24 -9.71 -16.91 7.01
CA VAL A 24 -8.91 -16.36 8.11
C VAL A 24 -9.83 -16.18 9.33
N ALA A 25 -9.31 -16.46 10.51
CA ALA A 25 -10.05 -16.28 11.75
C ALA A 25 -10.43 -14.81 11.98
N PRO A 26 -11.63 -14.52 12.53
CA PRO A 26 -12.07 -13.15 12.80
C PRO A 26 -11.10 -12.38 13.69
N THR A 27 -10.54 -13.04 14.70
CA THR A 27 -9.55 -12.41 15.61
C THR A 27 -8.29 -11.99 14.90
N THR A 28 -7.84 -12.75 13.90
CA THR A 28 -6.66 -12.42 13.10
C THR A 28 -6.89 -11.14 12.28
N VAL A 29 -8.05 -11.03 11.64
CA VAL A 29 -8.41 -9.84 10.86
C VAL A 29 -8.45 -8.60 11.75
N GLY A 30 -9.10 -8.69 12.90
CA GLY A 30 -9.19 -7.59 13.85
C GLY A 30 -7.81 -7.14 14.36
N THR A 31 -6.93 -8.09 14.66
CA THR A 31 -5.58 -7.80 15.12
C THR A 31 -4.77 -7.09 14.05
N VAL A 32 -4.84 -7.56 12.81
CA VAL A 32 -4.11 -6.95 11.68
C VAL A 32 -4.62 -5.52 11.44
N LEU A 33 -5.92 -5.31 11.42
CA LEU A 33 -6.50 -3.96 11.22
C LEU A 33 -6.11 -3.00 12.34
N THR A 34 -6.09 -3.46 13.58
CA THR A 34 -5.64 -2.65 14.72
C THR A 34 -4.18 -2.25 14.57
N ARG A 35 -3.32 -3.18 14.16
CA ARG A 35 -1.90 -2.91 13.91
C ARG A 35 -1.70 -1.90 12.77
N LEU A 36 -2.46 -2.04 11.70
CA LEU A 36 -2.40 -1.11 10.57
C LEU A 36 -2.83 0.30 11.01
N PHE A 37 -3.85 0.39 11.85
CA PHE A 37 -4.30 1.66 12.41
C PHE A 37 -3.21 2.30 13.28
N GLU A 38 -2.58 1.52 14.16
CA GLU A 38 -1.50 2.00 15.02
C GLU A 38 -0.29 2.51 14.21
N LYS A 39 -0.04 1.90 13.06
CA LYS A 39 1.03 2.30 12.14
C LYS A 39 0.64 3.47 11.23
N GLY A 40 -0.58 3.96 11.32
CA GLY A 40 -1.07 5.06 10.49
C GLY A 40 -1.35 4.68 9.04
N ARG A 41 -1.48 3.39 8.75
CA ARG A 41 -1.71 2.88 7.39
C ARG A 41 -3.18 2.83 7.00
N VAL A 42 -4.07 2.85 7.99
CA VAL A 42 -5.52 2.91 7.79
C VAL A 42 -6.11 3.98 8.70
N GLU A 43 -7.23 4.52 8.28
CA GLU A 43 -8.13 5.31 9.12
C GLU A 43 -9.19 4.39 9.69
N ARG A 44 -9.77 4.74 10.81
CA ARG A 44 -10.94 4.03 11.30
C ARG A 44 -11.99 5.02 11.82
N ARG A 45 -13.24 4.60 11.75
CA ARG A 45 -14.36 5.33 12.33
C ARG A 45 -15.28 4.35 13.05
N ARG A 46 -16.00 4.84 14.04
CA ARG A 46 -16.97 4.04 14.74
C ARG A 46 -18.31 4.10 14.01
N GLN A 47 -18.90 2.92 13.76
CA GLN A 47 -20.23 2.79 13.19
C GLN A 47 -21.04 1.86 14.09
N GLY A 48 -21.92 2.44 14.93
CA GLY A 48 -22.61 1.66 15.95
C GLY A 48 -21.62 1.11 16.98
N LYS A 49 -21.60 -0.22 17.15
CA LYS A 49 -20.70 -0.91 18.08
C LYS A 49 -19.43 -1.42 17.43
N ALA A 50 -19.28 -1.24 16.12
CA ALA A 50 -18.16 -1.74 15.36
C ALA A 50 -17.34 -0.61 14.77
N PHE A 51 -16.08 -0.91 14.43
CA PHE A 51 -15.24 0.00 13.66
C PHE A 51 -15.29 -0.35 12.18
N GLN A 52 -15.15 0.68 11.37
CA GLN A 52 -14.88 0.55 9.94
C GLN A 52 -13.50 1.12 9.64
N TYR A 53 -12.84 0.56 8.65
CA TYR A 53 -11.47 0.88 8.28
C TYR A 53 -11.37 1.26 6.80
N ARG A 54 -10.45 2.17 6.50
CA ARG A 54 -10.16 2.59 5.13
C ARG A 54 -8.67 2.85 5.00
N ALA A 55 -8.08 2.48 3.85
CA ALA A 55 -6.68 2.79 3.59
C ALA A 55 -6.48 4.31 3.48
N VAL A 56 -5.41 4.83 4.07
CA VAL A 56 -5.07 6.26 4.00
C VAL A 56 -4.39 6.63 2.70
N ASP A 57 -3.79 5.66 2.02
CA ASP A 57 -3.10 5.84 0.76
C ASP A 57 -3.67 4.89 -0.32
N THR A 58 -3.32 5.16 -1.56
CA THR A 58 -3.59 4.22 -2.65
C THR A 58 -2.51 3.15 -2.69
N ARG A 59 -2.78 2.06 -3.43
CA ARG A 59 -1.77 1.03 -3.68
C ARG A 59 -0.52 1.62 -4.32
N GLU A 60 -0.69 2.49 -5.29
CA GLU A 60 0.40 3.13 -6.03
C GLU A 60 1.21 4.07 -5.14
N GLU A 61 0.55 4.83 -4.27
CA GLU A 61 1.24 5.67 -3.27
C GLU A 61 2.06 4.82 -2.31
N HIS A 62 1.53 3.68 -1.89
CA HIS A 62 2.26 2.75 -1.02
C HIS A 62 3.49 2.17 -1.73
N VAL A 63 3.34 1.77 -3.00
CA VAL A 63 4.48 1.28 -3.80
C VAL A 63 5.55 2.36 -3.91
N ALA A 64 5.16 3.59 -4.21
CA ALA A 64 6.10 4.71 -4.30
C ALA A 64 6.85 4.94 -2.98
N SER A 65 6.16 4.85 -1.84
CA SER A 65 6.80 4.94 -0.53
C SER A 65 7.84 3.84 -0.30
N ARG A 66 7.53 2.63 -0.74
CA ARG A 66 8.48 1.50 -0.65
C ARG A 66 9.70 1.71 -1.52
N MET A 67 9.52 2.28 -2.70
CA MET A 67 10.64 2.64 -3.58
C MET A 67 11.54 3.70 -2.95
N GLU A 68 10.95 4.71 -2.34
CA GLU A 68 11.67 5.75 -1.58
C GLU A 68 12.49 5.15 -0.45
N GLU A 69 11.90 4.27 0.36
CA GLU A 69 12.58 3.60 1.46
C GLU A 69 13.79 2.78 0.97
N ALA A 70 13.61 2.07 -0.14
CA ALA A 70 14.70 1.28 -0.73
C ALA A 70 15.86 2.19 -1.16
N LEU A 71 15.54 3.33 -1.76
CA LEU A 71 16.54 4.29 -2.21
C LEU A 71 17.27 4.95 -1.04
N GLU A 72 16.58 5.22 0.06
CA GLU A 72 17.18 5.76 1.29
C GLU A 72 18.22 4.81 1.91
N GLY A 73 18.05 3.51 1.72
CA GLY A 73 19.00 2.50 2.19
C GLY A 73 20.27 2.39 1.36
N SER A 74 20.38 3.14 0.27
CA SER A 74 21.56 3.11 -0.59
C SER A 74 22.70 3.96 -0.02
N HIS A 75 23.94 3.48 -0.17
CA HIS A 75 25.15 4.24 0.15
C HIS A 75 25.58 5.16 -0.99
N ASP A 76 25.07 4.92 -2.19
CA ASP A 76 25.36 5.72 -3.38
C ASP A 76 24.07 5.86 -4.19
N ARG A 77 23.36 6.93 -3.91
CA ARG A 77 22.05 7.19 -4.49
C ARG A 77 22.07 7.31 -6.02
N PRO A 78 23.03 8.07 -6.62
CA PRO A 78 23.12 8.12 -8.09
C PRO A 78 23.34 6.76 -8.75
N VAL A 79 24.19 5.91 -8.18
CA VAL A 79 24.44 4.57 -8.72
C VAL A 79 23.20 3.68 -8.59
N ALA A 80 22.48 3.76 -7.47
CA ALA A 80 21.24 3.00 -7.27
C ALA A 80 20.20 3.40 -8.32
N LEU A 81 20.07 4.69 -8.60
CA LEU A 81 19.14 5.19 -9.64
C LEU A 81 19.53 4.70 -11.03
N LEU A 82 20.82 4.74 -11.34
CA LEU A 82 21.31 4.25 -12.63
C LEU A 82 21.02 2.77 -12.82
N GLU A 83 21.32 1.95 -11.83
CA GLU A 83 21.04 0.51 -11.85
C GLU A 83 19.55 0.22 -12.02
N PHE A 84 18.70 0.99 -11.35
CA PHE A 84 17.26 0.85 -11.45
C PHE A 84 16.77 1.15 -12.87
N VAL A 85 17.21 2.26 -13.45
CA VAL A 85 16.84 2.66 -14.81
C VAL A 85 17.28 1.60 -15.84
N ASP A 86 18.47 1.04 -15.66
CA ASP A 86 19.00 0.01 -16.55
C ASP A 86 18.14 -1.27 -16.53
N ARG A 87 17.48 -1.55 -15.42
CA ARG A 87 16.62 -2.72 -15.24
C ARG A 87 15.17 -2.49 -15.67
N LEU A 88 14.80 -1.25 -15.94
CA LEU A 88 13.42 -0.95 -16.34
C LEU A 88 13.13 -1.50 -17.74
N PRO A 89 11.94 -2.10 -17.91
CA PRO A 89 11.47 -2.43 -19.26
C PRO A 89 11.37 -1.18 -20.15
N PRO A 90 11.50 -1.31 -21.47
CA PRO A 90 11.44 -0.16 -22.38
C PRO A 90 10.20 0.71 -22.22
N ASP A 91 9.04 0.12 -21.99
CA ASP A 91 7.79 0.86 -21.81
C ASP A 91 7.85 1.75 -20.57
N ASP A 92 8.41 1.25 -19.47
CA ASP A 92 8.54 2.02 -18.23
C ASP A 92 9.54 3.14 -18.40
N ARG A 93 10.63 2.92 -19.12
CA ARG A 93 11.59 3.99 -19.43
C ARG A 93 10.92 5.10 -20.24
N SER A 94 10.09 4.75 -21.20
CA SER A 94 9.36 5.73 -22.01
C SER A 94 8.39 6.54 -21.18
N ARG A 95 7.68 5.89 -20.23
CA ARG A 95 6.80 6.57 -19.29
C ARG A 95 7.55 7.52 -18.39
N LEU A 96 8.70 7.09 -17.87
CA LEU A 96 9.53 7.90 -16.99
C LEU A 96 10.05 9.15 -17.72
N ARG A 97 10.50 8.99 -18.97
CA ARG A 97 10.91 10.11 -19.81
C ARG A 97 9.81 11.15 -19.94
N ARG A 98 8.60 10.68 -20.22
CA ARG A 98 7.42 11.55 -20.37
C ARG A 98 7.10 12.30 -19.09
N ILE A 99 7.12 11.60 -17.96
CA ILE A 99 6.85 12.18 -16.64
C ILE A 99 7.88 13.28 -16.33
N LEU A 100 9.15 13.04 -16.66
CA LEU A 100 10.23 14.00 -16.41
C LEU A 100 10.33 15.11 -17.47
N GLY A 101 9.57 15.02 -18.55
CA GLY A 101 9.59 16.01 -19.62
C GLY A 101 10.80 15.95 -20.53
N LEU A 102 11.40 14.78 -20.63
CA LEU A 102 12.59 14.58 -21.46
C LEU A 102 12.26 14.09 -22.87
#